data_ff46c1e8099e3a76f0ca02c872883690
#
_entry.id   ff46c1e8099e3a76f0ca02c872883690
#
_cell.length_a   1.000
_cell.length_b   1.000
_cell.length_c   1.000
_cell.angle_alpha   90.00
_cell.angle_beta   90.00
_cell.angle_gamma   90.00
#
_symmetry.space_group_name_H-M   'P 1'
#
loop_
_entity.id
_entity.type
_entity.pdbx_description
1 polymer ?
#
loop_
_entity_poly.entity_id
_entity_poly.type
_entity_poly.pdbx_seq_one_letter_code
_entity_poly.pdbx_strand_id
1 'polypeptide(L)'
;MEQAIRLTAPGQPIRTALDMIIAGHLGALICVGDTENVLAAGNDGFPLNISFTSNRLFELSKMDGAIVIDGDLTQILRANFHLNPDPSLATSETGMRHRTAARMSVLTDAIVISVSARRAVVNVYVHGKSYEIQPVTTIMSSVNQLVATLQTTRQSLDRSLLRLTALELDDYVTLADITGIFSSFEIMQQAKLSLIHISEPTRL
;
A
#
# COMPACT_ATOMS: atom_id res chain seq x y z
N MET A 1 -10.85 -6.32 -2.69
CA MET A 1 -9.86 -5.34 -2.21
C MET A 1 -9.19 -5.79 -0.91
N GLU A 2 -9.93 -6.19 0.13
CA GLU A 2 -9.35 -6.65 1.42
C GLU A 2 -8.34 -7.80 1.23
N GLN A 3 -8.66 -8.79 0.41
CA GLN A 3 -7.74 -9.89 0.09
C GLN A 3 -6.45 -9.39 -0.57
N ALA A 4 -6.53 -8.40 -1.45
CA ALA A 4 -5.37 -7.82 -2.11
C ALA A 4 -4.45 -7.08 -1.13
N ILE A 5 -5.03 -6.35 -0.17
CA ILE A 5 -4.28 -5.66 0.88
C ILE A 5 -3.59 -6.68 1.80
N ARG A 6 -4.29 -7.75 2.21
CA ARG A 6 -3.69 -8.84 3.01
C ARG A 6 -2.53 -9.52 2.30
N LEU A 7 -2.70 -9.80 1.01
CA LEU A 7 -1.69 -10.44 0.16
C LEU A 7 -0.42 -9.59 0.06
N THR A 8 -0.55 -8.27 0.00
CA THR A 8 0.55 -7.31 -0.13
C THR A 8 0.99 -6.69 1.19
N ALA A 9 0.49 -7.19 2.32
CA ALA A 9 0.85 -6.71 3.64
C ALA A 9 2.34 -6.94 3.96
N PRO A 10 2.96 -6.11 4.82
CA PRO A 10 4.32 -6.33 5.29
C PRO A 10 4.48 -7.74 5.89
N GLY A 11 5.58 -8.41 5.54
CA GLY A 11 5.87 -9.79 5.98
C GLY A 11 5.33 -10.88 5.04
N GLN A 12 4.49 -10.54 4.06
CA GLN A 12 4.07 -11.51 3.05
C GLN A 12 5.16 -11.75 1.99
N PRO A 13 5.30 -12.99 1.46
CA PRO A 13 6.34 -13.31 0.47
C PRO A 13 6.23 -12.46 -0.81
N ILE A 14 5.02 -12.14 -1.27
CA ILE A 14 4.83 -11.28 -2.44
C ILE A 14 5.29 -9.85 -2.14
N ARG A 15 5.05 -9.33 -0.93
CA ARG A 15 5.53 -8.01 -0.52
C ARG A 15 7.05 -7.93 -0.53
N THR A 16 7.72 -8.96 -0.02
CA THR A 16 9.18 -9.06 -0.07
C THR A 16 9.69 -8.98 -1.50
N ALA A 17 9.05 -9.69 -2.43
CA ALA A 17 9.41 -9.62 -3.85
C ALA A 17 9.18 -8.21 -4.44
N LEU A 18 8.06 -7.56 -4.12
CA LEU A 18 7.76 -6.21 -4.58
C LEU A 18 8.80 -5.19 -4.07
N ASP A 19 9.20 -5.29 -2.80
CA ASP A 19 10.24 -4.44 -2.22
C ASP A 19 11.60 -4.66 -2.90
N MET A 20 11.95 -5.92 -3.26
CA MET A 20 13.15 -6.23 -4.05
C MET A 20 13.09 -5.66 -5.47
N ILE A 21 11.93 -5.72 -6.14
CA ILE A 21 11.70 -5.16 -7.48
C ILE A 21 11.88 -3.65 -7.45
N ILE A 22 11.33 -2.97 -6.45
CA ILE A 22 11.52 -1.52 -6.26
C ILE A 22 12.99 -1.19 -6.02
N ALA A 23 13.65 -1.91 -5.10
CA ALA A 23 15.07 -1.70 -4.78
C ALA A 23 15.98 -1.93 -6.00
N GLY A 24 15.59 -2.87 -6.89
CA GLY A 24 16.26 -3.13 -8.16
C GLY A 24 15.95 -2.12 -9.27
N HIS A 25 15.12 -1.10 -9.01
CA HIS A 25 14.62 -0.14 -10.02
C HIS A 25 13.95 -0.82 -11.22
N LEU A 26 13.30 -1.96 -11.00
CA LEU A 26 12.59 -2.72 -12.02
C LEU A 26 11.10 -2.37 -12.04
N GLY A 27 10.48 -2.58 -13.21
CA GLY A 27 9.04 -2.51 -13.35
C GLY A 27 8.49 -3.91 -13.57
N ALA A 28 7.33 -4.20 -12.97
CA ALA A 28 6.68 -5.50 -13.13
C ALA A 28 5.18 -5.36 -13.36
N LEU A 29 4.60 -6.37 -13.99
CA LEU A 29 3.16 -6.58 -14.09
C LEU A 29 2.89 -8.01 -13.63
N ILE A 30 2.08 -8.17 -12.59
CA ILE A 30 1.87 -9.46 -11.92
C ILE A 30 0.37 -9.69 -11.81
N CYS A 31 -0.12 -10.85 -12.24
CA CYS A 31 -1.50 -11.28 -12.07
C CYS A 31 -1.53 -12.45 -11.08
N VAL A 32 -2.38 -12.35 -10.06
CA VAL A 32 -2.55 -13.36 -9.02
C VAL A 32 -4.00 -13.84 -9.00
N GLY A 33 -4.19 -15.13 -9.16
CA GLY A 33 -5.53 -15.76 -9.19
C GLY A 33 -6.21 -15.62 -10.55
N ASP A 34 -7.44 -16.13 -10.62
CA ASP A 34 -8.27 -16.22 -11.85
C ASP A 34 -7.47 -16.57 -13.10
N THR A 35 -6.64 -17.60 -12.98
CA THR A 35 -5.62 -17.96 -13.96
C THR A 35 -6.19 -18.31 -15.32
N GLU A 36 -7.39 -18.88 -15.36
CA GLU A 36 -8.06 -19.27 -16.60
C GLU A 36 -8.39 -18.03 -17.46
N ASN A 37 -9.06 -17.04 -16.86
CA ASN A 37 -9.44 -15.82 -17.58
C ASN A 37 -8.22 -14.94 -17.89
N VAL A 38 -7.22 -14.90 -16.99
CA VAL A 38 -5.95 -14.19 -17.24
C VAL A 38 -5.23 -14.80 -18.45
N LEU A 39 -5.12 -16.13 -18.52
CA LEU A 39 -4.46 -16.82 -19.64
C LEU A 39 -5.26 -16.71 -20.93
N ALA A 40 -6.59 -16.62 -20.88
CA ALA A 40 -7.42 -16.39 -22.07
C ALA A 40 -7.30 -14.96 -22.60
N ALA A 41 -6.93 -13.98 -21.74
CA ALA A 41 -6.79 -12.57 -22.10
C ALA A 41 -5.39 -12.19 -22.63
N GLY A 42 -4.54 -13.16 -22.94
CA GLY A 42 -3.19 -12.89 -23.45
C GLY A 42 -2.64 -14.04 -24.29
N ASN A 43 -1.43 -13.89 -24.73
CA ASN A 43 -0.73 -14.87 -25.55
C ASN A 43 0.76 -14.93 -25.21
N ASP A 44 1.42 -15.94 -25.80
CA ASP A 44 2.87 -16.17 -25.70
C ASP A 44 3.37 -16.41 -24.25
N GLY A 45 4.61 -16.06 -24.00
CA GLY A 45 5.28 -16.23 -22.73
C GLY A 45 5.75 -17.66 -22.46
N PHE A 46 6.55 -17.80 -21.38
CA PHE A 46 7.13 -19.06 -20.99
C PHE A 46 6.24 -19.78 -19.97
N PRO A 47 5.73 -20.99 -20.28
CA PRO A 47 5.08 -21.85 -19.30
C PRO A 47 6.15 -22.36 -18.33
N LEU A 48 6.04 -22.03 -17.04
CA LEU A 48 7.05 -22.37 -16.03
C LEU A 48 6.57 -23.44 -15.08
N ASN A 49 5.38 -23.27 -14.49
CA ASN A 49 4.80 -24.16 -13.46
C ASN A 49 5.79 -24.48 -12.33
N ILE A 50 6.47 -23.46 -11.83
CA ILE A 50 7.45 -23.57 -10.76
C ILE A 50 6.90 -23.06 -9.44
N SER A 51 7.39 -23.58 -8.30
CA SER A 51 7.02 -23.11 -6.98
C SER A 51 7.32 -21.61 -6.82
N PHE A 52 6.36 -20.88 -6.26
CA PHE A 52 6.52 -19.45 -5.96
C PHE A 52 7.58 -19.24 -4.88
N THR A 53 8.47 -18.28 -5.11
CA THR A 53 9.36 -17.69 -4.10
C THR A 53 9.59 -16.21 -4.44
N SER A 54 9.85 -15.39 -3.42
CA SER A 54 10.13 -13.97 -3.61
C SER A 54 11.30 -13.73 -4.57
N ASN A 55 12.36 -14.51 -4.45
CA ASN A 55 13.54 -14.42 -5.32
C ASN A 55 13.22 -14.79 -6.77
N ARG A 56 12.43 -15.84 -7.01
CA ARG A 56 12.03 -16.21 -8.37
C ARG A 56 11.17 -15.13 -9.02
N LEU A 57 10.22 -14.56 -8.27
CA LEU A 57 9.41 -13.46 -8.77
C LEU A 57 10.28 -12.25 -9.12
N PHE A 58 11.25 -11.91 -8.27
CA PHE A 58 12.20 -10.83 -8.55
C PHE A 58 13.02 -11.10 -9.82
N GLU A 59 13.58 -12.32 -9.97
CA GLU A 59 14.35 -12.65 -11.19
C GLU A 59 13.50 -12.60 -12.47
N LEU A 60 12.27 -13.11 -12.41
CA LEU A 60 11.34 -13.07 -13.54
C LEU A 60 10.87 -11.65 -13.88
N SER A 61 10.84 -10.73 -12.92
CA SER A 61 10.48 -9.33 -13.16
C SER A 61 11.49 -8.56 -14.02
N LYS A 62 12.67 -9.10 -14.25
CA LYS A 62 13.67 -8.55 -15.19
C LYS A 62 13.27 -8.73 -16.66
N MET A 63 12.35 -9.65 -16.93
CA MET A 63 11.77 -9.85 -18.27
C MET A 63 10.60 -8.89 -18.47
N ASP A 64 10.37 -8.52 -19.72
CA ASP A 64 9.14 -7.82 -20.10
C ASP A 64 7.93 -8.74 -20.03
N GLY A 65 6.71 -8.15 -20.14
CA GLY A 65 5.47 -8.89 -20.04
C GLY A 65 4.96 -9.06 -18.62
N ALA A 66 3.93 -9.88 -18.46
CA ALA A 66 3.31 -10.17 -17.19
C ALA A 66 3.81 -11.50 -16.61
N ILE A 67 3.74 -11.60 -15.29
CA ILE A 67 3.98 -12.83 -14.52
C ILE A 67 2.63 -13.28 -13.99
N VAL A 68 2.24 -14.51 -14.26
CA VAL A 68 0.98 -15.11 -13.82
C VAL A 68 1.25 -16.09 -12.69
N ILE A 69 0.58 -15.88 -11.56
CA ILE A 69 0.73 -16.65 -10.33
C ILE A 69 -0.65 -17.21 -9.95
N ASP A 70 -0.69 -18.41 -9.40
CA ASP A 70 -1.91 -19.01 -8.89
C ASP A 70 -2.52 -18.22 -7.71
N GLY A 71 -3.78 -18.49 -7.38
CA GLY A 71 -4.51 -17.76 -6.32
C GLY A 71 -3.97 -17.99 -4.93
N ASP A 72 -3.33 -19.14 -4.70
CA ASP A 72 -2.80 -19.56 -3.39
C ASP A 72 -1.32 -19.16 -3.18
N LEU A 73 -0.72 -18.48 -4.15
CA LEU A 73 0.71 -18.13 -4.16
C LEU A 73 1.64 -19.35 -4.02
N THR A 74 1.27 -20.47 -4.59
CA THR A 74 2.08 -21.69 -4.53
C THR A 74 2.96 -21.84 -5.76
N GLN A 75 2.49 -21.37 -6.93
CA GLN A 75 3.16 -21.56 -8.21
C GLN A 75 3.18 -20.31 -9.08
N ILE A 76 4.28 -20.11 -9.80
CA ILE A 76 4.37 -19.19 -10.93
C ILE A 76 4.09 -20.01 -12.19
N LEU A 77 3.00 -19.67 -12.87
CA LEU A 77 2.51 -20.43 -14.01
C LEU A 77 3.16 -19.97 -15.32
N ARG A 78 3.28 -18.65 -15.52
CA ARG A 78 3.88 -18.06 -16.71
C ARG A 78 4.72 -16.83 -16.38
N ALA A 79 5.69 -16.56 -17.24
CA ALA A 79 6.43 -15.29 -17.27
C ALA A 79 6.58 -14.81 -18.71
N ASN A 80 6.94 -13.55 -18.91
CA ASN A 80 6.97 -12.87 -20.22
C ASN A 80 5.63 -13.01 -20.98
N PHE A 81 4.52 -12.98 -20.25
CA PHE A 81 3.19 -13.18 -20.82
C PHE A 81 2.63 -11.87 -21.33
N HIS A 82 2.19 -11.83 -22.59
CA HIS A 82 1.66 -10.64 -23.23
C HIS A 82 0.15 -10.55 -23.03
N LEU A 83 -0.28 -9.66 -22.11
CA LEU A 83 -1.68 -9.38 -21.84
C LEU A 83 -2.25 -8.42 -22.90
N ASN A 84 -3.38 -8.80 -23.49
CA ASN A 84 -4.09 -8.04 -24.51
C ASN A 84 -5.55 -7.74 -24.08
N PRO A 85 -5.78 -6.99 -22.99
CA PRO A 85 -7.13 -6.61 -22.60
C PRO A 85 -7.76 -5.68 -23.64
N ASP A 86 -9.11 -5.73 -23.76
CA ASP A 86 -9.85 -4.90 -24.70
C ASP A 86 -9.47 -3.41 -24.55
N PRO A 87 -8.96 -2.76 -25.62
CA PRO A 87 -8.60 -1.36 -25.61
C PRO A 87 -9.79 -0.41 -25.35
N SER A 88 -11.02 -0.85 -25.59
CA SER A 88 -12.25 -0.07 -25.37
C SER A 88 -12.54 0.18 -23.87
N LEU A 89 -11.98 -0.64 -22.97
CA LEU A 89 -12.11 -0.45 -21.53
C LEU A 89 -11.43 0.86 -21.10
N ALA A 90 -12.25 1.82 -20.66
CA ALA A 90 -11.76 3.12 -20.24
C ALA A 90 -10.89 3.02 -18.97
N THR A 91 -9.80 3.80 -18.95
CA THR A 91 -8.93 3.92 -17.78
C THR A 91 -8.30 5.31 -17.72
N SER A 92 -8.13 5.85 -16.53
CA SER A 92 -7.43 7.12 -16.29
C SER A 92 -5.90 6.95 -16.23
N GLU A 93 -5.41 5.72 -16.25
CA GLU A 93 -3.99 5.42 -16.13
C GLU A 93 -3.19 5.82 -17.38
N THR A 94 -2.00 6.39 -17.19
CA THR A 94 -1.17 6.91 -18.28
C THR A 94 -0.05 5.96 -18.74
N GLY A 95 0.43 5.07 -17.87
CA GLY A 95 1.51 4.13 -18.20
C GLY A 95 0.99 2.84 -18.83
N MET A 96 1.74 2.24 -19.77
CA MET A 96 1.35 0.99 -20.46
C MET A 96 0.99 -0.12 -19.45
N ARG A 97 1.89 -0.46 -18.51
CA ARG A 97 1.65 -1.49 -17.50
C ARG A 97 0.44 -1.16 -16.60
N HIS A 98 0.30 0.10 -16.19
CA HIS A 98 -0.81 0.54 -15.36
C HIS A 98 -2.15 0.46 -16.10
N ARG A 99 -2.19 0.86 -17.39
CA ARG A 99 -3.39 0.73 -18.23
C ARG A 99 -3.79 -0.74 -18.43
N THR A 100 -2.80 -1.59 -18.71
CA THR A 100 -3.04 -3.03 -18.84
C THR A 100 -3.55 -3.61 -17.53
N ALA A 101 -2.93 -3.26 -16.39
CA ALA A 101 -3.36 -3.72 -15.07
C ALA A 101 -4.79 -3.29 -14.74
N ALA A 102 -5.12 -2.01 -14.97
CA ALA A 102 -6.47 -1.49 -14.74
C ALA A 102 -7.53 -2.22 -15.59
N ARG A 103 -7.27 -2.41 -16.87
CA ARG A 103 -8.18 -3.13 -17.78
C ARG A 103 -8.33 -4.60 -17.43
N MET A 104 -7.22 -5.27 -17.12
CA MET A 104 -7.24 -6.68 -16.67
C MET A 104 -8.06 -6.85 -15.39
N SER A 105 -7.98 -5.93 -14.45
CA SER A 105 -8.76 -5.99 -13.21
C SER A 105 -10.26 -5.74 -13.39
N VAL A 106 -10.68 -5.23 -14.57
CA VAL A 106 -12.09 -5.13 -14.95
C VAL A 106 -12.55 -6.40 -15.68
N LEU A 107 -11.64 -6.99 -16.47
CA LEU A 107 -11.92 -8.17 -17.28
C LEU A 107 -11.91 -9.48 -16.50
N THR A 108 -11.14 -9.55 -15.41
CA THR A 108 -10.89 -10.76 -14.62
C THR A 108 -11.07 -10.50 -13.14
N ASP A 109 -11.26 -11.57 -12.36
CA ASP A 109 -11.28 -11.51 -10.89
C ASP A 109 -9.87 -11.59 -10.27
N ALA A 110 -8.83 -11.55 -11.10
CA ALA A 110 -7.45 -11.57 -10.64
C ALA A 110 -7.06 -10.28 -9.89
N ILE A 111 -6.21 -10.43 -8.91
CA ILE A 111 -5.50 -9.30 -8.30
C ILE A 111 -4.33 -8.94 -9.23
N VAL A 112 -4.38 -7.75 -9.81
CA VAL A 112 -3.34 -7.31 -10.75
C VAL A 112 -2.45 -6.26 -10.08
N ILE A 113 -1.15 -6.51 -10.06
CA ILE A 113 -0.15 -5.66 -9.41
C ILE A 113 0.75 -5.05 -10.49
N SER A 114 0.89 -3.73 -10.49
CA SER A 114 1.80 -3.03 -11.37
C SER A 114 2.85 -2.28 -10.56
N VAL A 115 4.13 -2.51 -10.88
CA VAL A 115 5.26 -1.81 -10.28
C VAL A 115 5.86 -0.82 -11.28
N SER A 116 5.97 0.43 -10.88
CA SER A 116 6.58 1.49 -11.67
C SER A 116 8.05 1.70 -11.28
N ALA A 117 8.98 1.33 -12.16
CA ALA A 117 10.41 1.57 -11.94
C ALA A 117 10.75 3.05 -11.74
N ARG A 118 10.10 3.96 -12.52
CA ARG A 118 10.38 5.41 -12.47
C ARG A 118 9.93 6.07 -11.17
N ARG A 119 8.75 5.69 -10.65
CA ARG A 119 8.13 6.31 -9.48
C ARG A 119 8.38 5.54 -8.19
N ALA A 120 8.96 4.33 -8.29
CA ALA A 120 9.11 3.39 -7.17
C ALA A 120 7.77 3.14 -6.43
N VAL A 121 6.68 3.04 -7.20
CA VAL A 121 5.30 2.91 -6.70
C VAL A 121 4.74 1.56 -7.10
N VAL A 122 4.03 0.92 -6.20
CA VAL A 122 3.26 -0.30 -6.45
C VAL A 122 1.79 0.02 -6.39
N ASN A 123 1.08 -0.27 -7.47
CA ASN A 123 -0.38 -0.17 -7.51
C ASN A 123 -1.01 -1.56 -7.64
N VAL A 124 -2.03 -1.80 -6.85
CA VAL A 124 -2.86 -3.01 -6.89
C VAL A 124 -4.21 -2.66 -7.49
N TYR A 125 -4.65 -3.45 -8.44
CA TYR A 125 -5.91 -3.27 -9.15
C TYR A 125 -6.80 -4.49 -8.92
N VAL A 126 -8.05 -4.24 -8.52
CA VAL A 126 -9.08 -5.27 -8.29
C VAL A 126 -10.44 -4.70 -8.68
N HIS A 127 -11.16 -5.37 -9.56
CA HIS A 127 -12.50 -4.96 -10.04
C HIS A 127 -12.56 -3.47 -10.47
N GLY A 128 -11.56 -3.02 -11.23
CA GLY A 128 -11.48 -1.65 -11.74
C GLY A 128 -11.09 -0.58 -10.71
N LYS A 129 -10.87 -0.96 -9.44
CA LYS A 129 -10.37 -0.05 -8.39
C LYS A 129 -8.86 -0.21 -8.24
N SER A 130 -8.17 0.90 -8.01
CA SER A 130 -6.72 0.91 -7.76
C SER A 130 -6.42 1.35 -6.33
N TYR A 131 -5.38 0.75 -5.77
CA TYR A 131 -4.83 1.10 -4.47
C TYR A 131 -3.31 1.17 -4.57
N GLU A 132 -2.72 2.29 -4.13
CA GLU A 132 -1.28 2.47 -4.09
C GLU A 132 -0.71 1.93 -2.77
N ILE A 133 0.25 1.03 -2.87
CA ILE A 133 0.95 0.49 -1.70
C ILE A 133 2.11 1.42 -1.35
N GLN A 134 2.07 1.99 -0.17
CA GLN A 134 3.16 2.81 0.34
C GLN A 134 4.36 1.95 0.78
N PRO A 135 5.61 2.43 0.55
CA PRO A 135 6.80 1.79 1.10
C PRO A 135 6.75 1.70 2.63
N VAL A 136 7.23 0.59 3.18
CA VAL A 136 7.26 0.38 4.65
C VAL A 136 8.03 1.49 5.35
N THR A 137 9.12 1.96 4.75
CA THR A 137 9.93 3.08 5.27
C THR A 137 9.12 4.36 5.42
N THR A 138 8.23 4.68 4.47
CA THR A 138 7.35 5.85 4.52
C THR A 138 6.32 5.70 5.64
N ILE A 139 5.71 4.52 5.77
CA ILE A 139 4.76 4.23 6.86
C ILE A 139 5.46 4.35 8.22
N MET A 140 6.64 3.74 8.38
CA MET A 140 7.41 3.81 9.63
C MET A 140 7.83 5.24 9.98
N SER A 141 8.23 6.03 8.99
CA SER A 141 8.56 7.45 9.18
C SER A 141 7.34 8.24 9.69
N SER A 142 6.17 8.02 9.08
CA SER A 142 4.91 8.66 9.50
C SER A 142 4.50 8.25 10.91
N VAL A 143 4.62 6.97 11.25
CA VAL A 143 4.34 6.45 12.60
C VAL A 143 5.28 7.10 13.62
N ASN A 144 6.58 7.13 13.36
CA ASN A 144 7.56 7.73 14.25
C ASN A 144 7.28 9.23 14.47
N GLN A 145 6.92 9.96 13.42
CA GLN A 145 6.53 11.36 13.51
C GLN A 145 5.29 11.57 14.38
N LEU A 146 4.25 10.74 14.20
CA LEU A 146 3.03 10.81 15.00
C LEU A 146 3.29 10.48 16.47
N VAL A 147 4.11 9.47 16.75
CA VAL A 147 4.52 9.12 18.13
C VAL A 147 5.28 10.26 18.79
N ALA A 148 6.24 10.88 18.07
CA ALA A 148 6.96 12.04 18.58
C ALA A 148 6.02 13.23 18.87
N THR A 149 5.05 13.48 17.98
CA THR A 149 4.02 14.51 18.18
C THR A 149 3.18 14.21 19.41
N LEU A 150 2.73 12.97 19.60
CA LEU A 150 1.97 12.57 20.79
C LEU A 150 2.77 12.77 22.07
N GLN A 151 4.05 12.40 22.09
CA GLN A 151 4.91 12.57 23.25
C GLN A 151 5.13 14.04 23.61
N THR A 152 5.44 14.88 22.62
CA THR A 152 5.66 16.33 22.85
C THR A 152 4.38 17.03 23.28
N THR A 153 3.24 16.71 22.65
CA THR A 153 1.94 17.30 23.01
C THR A 153 1.50 16.86 24.41
N ARG A 154 1.70 15.59 24.78
CA ARG A 154 1.44 15.11 26.14
C ARG A 154 2.26 15.87 27.18
N GLN A 155 3.57 16.01 26.94
CA GLN A 155 4.42 16.78 27.87
C GLN A 155 4.02 18.24 27.99
N SER A 156 3.55 18.84 26.90
CA SER A 156 3.01 20.20 26.89
C SER A 156 1.71 20.28 27.72
N LEU A 157 0.82 19.32 27.50
CA LEU A 157 -0.45 19.21 28.24
C LEU A 157 -0.20 19.03 29.75
N ASP A 158 0.69 18.11 30.14
CA ASP A 158 1.03 17.84 31.52
C ASP A 158 1.58 19.12 32.24
N ARG A 159 2.46 19.85 31.53
CA ARG A 159 2.97 21.15 32.03
C ARG A 159 1.88 22.21 32.16
N SER A 160 0.98 22.31 31.19
CA SER A 160 -0.13 23.26 31.21
C SER A 160 -1.13 22.95 32.34
N LEU A 161 -1.39 21.67 32.60
CA LEU A 161 -2.24 21.22 33.68
C LEU A 161 -1.61 21.55 35.07
N LEU A 162 -0.31 21.28 35.25
CA LEU A 162 0.39 21.65 36.46
C LEU A 162 0.37 23.16 36.72
N ARG A 163 0.56 23.96 35.65
CA ARG A 163 0.46 25.41 35.73
C ARG A 163 -0.96 25.86 36.09
N LEU A 164 -1.98 25.26 35.43
CA LEU A 164 -3.38 25.57 35.73
C LEU A 164 -3.72 25.31 37.22
N THR A 165 -3.28 24.19 37.77
CA THR A 165 -3.49 23.85 39.17
C THR A 165 -2.88 24.92 40.11
N ALA A 166 -1.69 25.44 39.78
CA ALA A 166 -1.07 26.52 40.56
C ALA A 166 -1.86 27.82 40.45
N LEU A 167 -2.30 28.19 39.21
CA LEU A 167 -3.09 29.41 38.98
C LEU A 167 -4.49 29.33 39.63
N GLU A 168 -5.08 28.12 39.71
CA GLU A 168 -6.36 27.87 40.36
C GLU A 168 -6.27 28.10 41.87
N LEU A 169 -5.17 27.70 42.50
CA LEU A 169 -4.92 27.94 43.94
C LEU A 169 -4.75 29.43 44.23
N ASP A 170 -4.26 30.21 43.29
CA ASP A 170 -4.03 31.66 43.42
C ASP A 170 -5.21 32.52 42.90
N ASP A 171 -6.33 31.91 42.41
CA ASP A 171 -7.49 32.58 41.81
C ASP A 171 -7.17 33.44 40.56
N TYR A 172 -6.10 33.07 39.79
CA TYR A 172 -5.63 33.82 38.63
C TYR A 172 -5.77 33.07 37.30
N VAL A 173 -6.73 32.15 37.17
CA VAL A 173 -6.96 31.41 35.90
C VAL A 173 -7.52 32.30 34.82
N THR A 174 -6.87 32.32 33.67
CA THR A 174 -7.33 33.08 32.49
C THR A 174 -7.97 32.14 31.44
N LEU A 175 -8.84 32.72 30.60
CA LEU A 175 -9.43 32.03 29.47
C LEU A 175 -8.35 31.47 28.50
N ALA A 176 -7.22 32.18 28.37
CA ALA A 176 -6.10 31.76 27.52
C ALA A 176 -5.42 30.47 28.04
N ASP A 177 -5.32 30.31 29.35
CA ASP A 177 -4.74 29.09 29.96
C ASP A 177 -5.63 27.88 29.67
N ILE A 178 -6.94 28.04 29.75
CA ILE A 178 -7.92 26.98 29.45
C ILE A 178 -7.93 26.64 27.94
N THR A 179 -7.95 27.63 27.06
CA THR A 179 -7.96 27.38 25.62
C THR A 179 -6.69 26.70 25.12
N GLY A 180 -5.51 27.01 25.73
CA GLY A 180 -4.25 26.33 25.44
C GLY A 180 -4.29 24.82 25.77
N ILE A 181 -4.94 24.44 26.87
CA ILE A 181 -5.13 23.04 27.26
C ILE A 181 -6.06 22.32 26.27
N PHE A 182 -7.19 22.92 25.90
CA PHE A 182 -8.10 22.33 24.91
C PHE A 182 -7.44 22.13 23.56
N SER A 183 -6.67 23.12 23.05
CA SER A 183 -5.92 22.99 21.80
C SER A 183 -4.90 21.85 21.84
N SER A 184 -4.18 21.70 22.93
CA SER A 184 -3.23 20.58 23.12
C SER A 184 -3.92 19.22 23.13
N PHE A 185 -5.09 19.14 23.76
CA PHE A 185 -5.91 17.92 23.80
C PHE A 185 -6.45 17.56 22.41
N GLU A 186 -6.91 18.54 21.64
CA GLU A 186 -7.41 18.35 20.28
C GLU A 186 -6.30 17.82 19.35
N ILE A 187 -5.10 18.41 19.38
CA ILE A 187 -3.94 17.94 18.61
C ILE A 187 -3.61 16.49 18.97
N MET A 188 -3.64 16.14 20.27
CA MET A 188 -3.38 14.78 20.73
C MET A 188 -4.44 13.79 20.19
N GLN A 189 -5.71 14.17 20.19
CA GLN A 189 -6.79 13.34 19.66
C GLN A 189 -6.66 13.14 18.12
N GLN A 190 -6.33 14.19 17.38
CA GLN A 190 -6.10 14.10 15.95
C GLN A 190 -4.92 13.17 15.61
N ALA A 191 -3.80 13.31 16.34
CA ALA A 191 -2.64 12.44 16.15
C ALA A 191 -2.95 10.97 16.48
N LYS A 192 -3.74 10.71 17.52
CA LYS A 192 -4.22 9.37 17.88
C LYS A 192 -5.11 8.76 16.79
N LEU A 193 -6.06 9.52 16.26
CA LEU A 193 -6.92 9.08 15.16
C LEU A 193 -6.11 8.77 13.90
N SER A 194 -5.14 9.61 13.55
CA SER A 194 -4.25 9.38 12.41
C SER A 194 -3.43 8.10 12.58
N LEU A 195 -2.95 7.80 13.79
CA LEU A 195 -2.23 6.56 14.08
C LEU A 195 -3.12 5.32 13.90
N ILE A 196 -4.39 5.39 14.34
CA ILE A 196 -5.37 4.32 14.16
C ILE A 196 -5.62 4.08 12.68
N HIS A 197 -5.78 5.13 11.86
CA HIS A 197 -5.97 5.01 10.41
C HIS A 197 -4.78 4.38 9.69
N ILE A 198 -3.55 4.61 10.15
CA ILE A 198 -2.36 3.96 9.60
C ILE A 198 -2.33 2.47 9.99
N SER A 199 -2.74 2.12 11.20
CA SER A 199 -2.72 0.73 11.69
C SER A 199 -3.90 -0.10 11.20
N GLU A 200 -5.03 0.51 10.84
CA GLU A 200 -6.25 -0.16 10.35
C GLU A 200 -6.71 0.40 8.99
N PRO A 201 -5.93 0.25 7.90
CA PRO A 201 -6.29 0.82 6.59
C PRO A 201 -7.51 0.15 5.92
N THR A 202 -8.13 -0.85 6.56
CA THR A 202 -9.16 -1.73 5.97
C THR A 202 -10.60 -1.37 6.34
N ARG A 203 -10.86 -0.27 7.05
CA ARG A 203 -12.21 0.15 7.45
C ARG A 203 -12.83 1.26 6.59
N LEU A 204 -12.53 1.28 5.27
CA LEU A 204 -13.23 2.13 4.31
C LEU A 204 -13.99 1.29 3.29
#